data_2a0e4737a500001b062c7e2950da543c
#
_entry.id   2a0e4737a500001b062c7e2950da543c
#
_cell.length_a   1.000
_cell.length_b   1.000
_cell.length_c   1.000
_cell.angle_alpha   90.00
_cell.angle_beta   90.00
_cell.angle_gamma   90.00
#
_symmetry.space_group_name_H-M   'P 1'
#
loop_
_entity.id
_entity.type
_entity.pdbx_description
1 polymer ?
#
loop_
_entity_poly.entity_id
_entity_poly.type
_entity_poly.pdbx_seq_one_letter_code
_entity_poly.pdbx_strand_id
1 'polypeptide(L)'
;MEIRKFEKGDIVQHFKRELTGPEGTRYLYEIIGEAEHTESGERLMVYRALYGDMRMFARPLDMFMREVDREKYPQIRQKYRFEKYGEK
;
A
#
# COMPACT_ATOMS: atom_id res chain seq x y z
N MET A 1 -0.16 17.67 -12.33
CA MET A 1 -0.68 16.86 -11.22
C MET A 1 -0.54 15.37 -11.56
N GLU A 2 0.03 14.65 -10.65
CA GLU A 2 0.23 13.22 -10.85
C GLU A 2 -0.98 12.45 -10.32
N ILE A 3 -1.53 11.56 -11.13
CA ILE A 3 -2.64 10.72 -10.72
C ILE A 3 -2.10 9.31 -10.51
N ARG A 4 -2.16 8.86 -9.26
CA ARG A 4 -1.74 7.50 -8.92
C ARG A 4 -2.96 6.59 -8.93
N LYS A 5 -2.84 5.48 -9.63
CA LYS A 5 -3.94 4.55 -9.73
C LYS A 5 -3.39 3.12 -9.63
N PHE A 6 -4.01 2.33 -8.78
CA PHE A 6 -3.65 0.92 -8.64
C PHE A 6 -4.77 0.07 -9.18
N GLU A 7 -4.38 -1.02 -9.83
CA GLU A 7 -5.33 -1.94 -10.45
C GLU A 7 -5.17 -3.31 -9.83
N LYS A 8 -6.21 -4.12 -9.97
CA LYS A 8 -6.20 -5.48 -9.48
C LYS A 8 -4.97 -6.21 -9.99
N GLY A 9 -4.26 -6.85 -9.08
CA GLY A 9 -3.06 -7.59 -9.43
C GLY A 9 -1.77 -6.80 -9.32
N ASP A 10 -1.86 -5.48 -9.17
CA ASP A 10 -0.64 -4.70 -8.95
C ASP A 10 0.01 -5.12 -7.65
N ILE A 11 1.34 -5.17 -7.66
CA ILE A 11 2.10 -5.41 -6.44
C ILE A 11 2.58 -4.05 -5.95
N VAL A 12 2.39 -3.79 -4.67
CA VAL A 12 2.81 -2.52 -4.07
C VAL A 12 3.71 -2.79 -2.88
N GLN A 13 4.52 -1.80 -2.57
CA GLN A 13 5.48 -1.84 -1.48
C GLN A 13 5.08 -0.82 -0.43
N HIS A 14 4.96 -1.29 0.81
CA HIS A 14 4.76 -0.40 1.96
C HIS A 14 6.10 0.22 2.32
N PHE A 15 6.09 1.48 2.75
CA PHE A 15 7.33 2.21 3.02
C PHE A 15 8.20 1.52 4.08
N LYS A 16 7.60 0.77 4.99
CA LYS A 16 8.36 0.11 6.05
C LYS A 16 9.31 -0.96 5.52
N ARG A 17 9.14 -1.36 4.25
CA ARG A 17 10.09 -2.29 3.64
C ARG A 17 11.49 -1.72 3.63
N GLU A 18 11.63 -0.39 3.58
CA GLU A 18 12.96 0.21 3.65
C GLU A 18 13.65 -0.09 4.98
N LEU A 19 12.88 -0.35 6.02
CA LEU A 19 13.44 -0.64 7.33
C LEU A 19 13.84 -2.10 7.50
N THR A 20 13.34 -2.98 6.63
CA THR A 20 13.59 -4.42 6.76
C THR A 20 14.55 -4.95 5.70
N GLY A 21 14.82 -4.16 4.66
CA GLY A 21 15.70 -4.58 3.60
C GLY A 21 14.94 -5.25 2.44
N PRO A 22 15.65 -5.48 1.33
CA PRO A 22 15.00 -5.89 0.08
C PRO A 22 14.76 -7.38 -0.06
N GLU A 23 15.15 -8.18 0.92
CA GLU A 23 15.04 -9.63 0.80
C GLU A 23 13.64 -10.10 1.12
N GLY A 24 13.18 -11.13 0.39
CA GLY A 24 11.88 -11.71 0.62
C GLY A 24 10.76 -10.82 0.17
N THR A 25 9.57 -11.07 0.71
CA THR A 25 8.36 -10.36 0.30
C THR A 25 7.73 -9.55 1.42
N ARG A 26 8.46 -9.36 2.52
CA ARG A 26 7.91 -8.63 3.66
C ARG A 26 7.54 -7.21 3.24
N TYR A 27 6.33 -6.79 3.62
CA TYR A 27 5.75 -5.49 3.26
C TYR A 27 5.47 -5.32 1.79
N LEU A 28 5.37 -6.42 1.04
CA LEU A 28 4.80 -6.39 -0.30
C LEU A 28 3.36 -6.85 -0.21
N TYR A 29 2.52 -6.23 -1.04
CA TYR A 29 1.08 -6.50 -1.04
C TYR A 29 0.58 -6.56 -2.47
N GLU A 30 -0.47 -7.34 -2.67
CA GLU A 30 -1.16 -7.42 -3.95
C GLU A 30 -2.46 -6.65 -3.85
N ILE A 31 -2.74 -5.80 -4.82
CA ILE A 31 -4.00 -5.05 -4.87
C ILE A 31 -5.10 -6.01 -5.31
N ILE A 32 -6.13 -6.10 -4.50
CA ILE A 32 -7.31 -6.90 -4.84
C ILE A 32 -8.33 -6.02 -5.56
N GLY A 33 -8.51 -4.79 -5.08
CA GLY A 33 -9.41 -3.85 -5.72
C GLY A 33 -9.98 -2.86 -4.74
N GLU A 34 -10.80 -1.94 -5.27
CA GLU A 34 -11.50 -0.99 -4.43
C GLU A 34 -12.86 -1.54 -4.07
N ALA A 35 -13.32 -1.20 -2.87
CA ALA A 35 -14.61 -1.62 -2.40
C ALA A 35 -15.31 -0.43 -1.75
N GLU A 36 -16.61 -0.55 -1.57
CA GLU A 36 -17.39 0.46 -0.88
C GLU A 36 -17.85 -0.09 0.45
N HIS A 37 -17.63 0.69 1.50
CA HIS A 37 -18.11 0.32 2.82
C HIS A 37 -19.64 0.37 2.78
N THR A 38 -20.29 -0.74 3.14
CA THR A 38 -21.73 -0.84 2.90
C THR A 38 -22.55 0.12 3.76
N GLU A 39 -22.02 0.56 4.88
CA GLU A 39 -22.80 1.44 5.77
C GLU A 39 -22.47 2.91 5.56
N SER A 40 -21.20 3.25 5.38
CA SER A 40 -20.80 4.64 5.27
C SER A 40 -20.69 5.13 3.84
N GLY A 41 -20.57 4.21 2.89
CA GLY A 41 -20.30 4.58 1.50
C GLY A 41 -18.85 4.94 1.25
N GLU A 42 -18.00 4.81 2.25
CA GLU A 42 -16.60 5.15 2.13
C GLU A 42 -15.89 4.20 1.19
N ARG A 43 -14.98 4.73 0.38
CA ARG A 43 -14.21 3.88 -0.52
C ARG A 43 -13.03 3.27 0.22
N LEU A 44 -12.80 1.99 -0.03
CA LEU A 44 -11.76 1.22 0.64
C LEU A 44 -10.85 0.62 -0.41
N MET A 45 -9.55 0.51 -0.08
CA MET A 45 -8.64 -0.30 -0.88
C MET A 45 -8.49 -1.64 -0.19
N VAL A 46 -8.72 -2.73 -0.96
CA VAL A 46 -8.58 -4.09 -0.47
C VAL A 46 -7.29 -4.65 -1.03
N TYR A 47 -6.45 -5.19 -0.16
CA TYR A 47 -5.14 -5.68 -0.57
C TYR A 47 -4.74 -6.86 0.30
N ARG A 48 -3.83 -7.68 -0.22
CA ARG A 48 -3.40 -8.91 0.45
C ARG A 48 -1.90 -8.87 0.70
N ALA A 49 -1.49 -9.20 1.92
CA ALA A 49 -0.07 -9.32 2.23
C ALA A 49 0.52 -10.52 1.49
N LEU A 50 1.72 -10.34 0.95
CA LEU A 50 2.45 -11.43 0.29
C LEU A 50 3.50 -12.02 1.23
N TYR A 51 3.25 -11.93 2.51
CA TYR A 51 4.13 -12.48 3.54
C TYR A 51 3.29 -12.89 4.74
N GLY A 52 3.92 -13.64 5.63
CA GLY A 52 3.24 -14.12 6.83
C GLY A 52 2.06 -15.01 6.46
N ASP A 53 0.91 -14.75 7.06
CA ASP A 53 -0.31 -15.53 6.80
C ASP A 53 -1.03 -15.13 5.53
N MET A 54 -0.47 -14.17 4.80
CA MET A 54 -1.05 -13.67 3.54
C MET A 54 -2.47 -13.18 3.75
N ARG A 55 -2.64 -12.40 4.81
CA ARG A 55 -3.96 -11.92 5.18
C ARG A 55 -4.42 -10.78 4.27
N MET A 56 -5.73 -10.65 4.16
CA MET A 56 -6.34 -9.62 3.34
C MET A 56 -6.78 -8.48 4.24
N PHE A 57 -6.55 -7.26 3.76
CA PHE A 57 -6.85 -6.05 4.53
C PHE A 57 -7.70 -5.10 3.71
N ALA A 58 -8.40 -4.22 4.40
CA ALA A 58 -9.10 -3.10 3.78
C ALA A 58 -8.78 -1.85 4.57
N ARG A 59 -8.54 -0.76 3.86
CA ARG A 59 -8.18 0.52 4.45
C ARG A 59 -8.89 1.63 3.68
N PRO A 60 -9.32 2.69 4.35
CA PRO A 60 -9.90 3.82 3.60
C PRO A 60 -8.94 4.25 2.49
N LEU A 61 -9.53 4.47 1.31
CA LEU A 61 -8.71 4.74 0.13
C LEU A 61 -7.82 5.96 0.31
N ASP A 62 -8.35 7.03 0.90
CA ASP A 62 -7.56 8.23 1.09
C ASP A 62 -6.36 7.98 2.01
N MET A 63 -6.52 7.13 3.01
CA MET A 63 -5.40 6.78 3.90
C MET A 63 -4.38 5.92 3.18
N PHE A 64 -4.86 5.02 2.32
CA PHE A 64 -3.96 4.16 1.55
C PHE A 64 -3.08 4.99 0.61
N MET A 65 -3.63 6.07 0.09
CA MET A 65 -2.95 6.89 -0.91
C MET A 65 -2.09 8.00 -0.32
N ARG A 66 -2.05 8.14 0.99
CA ARG A 66 -1.32 9.24 1.63
C ARG A 66 0.18 9.12 1.50
N GLU A 67 0.83 10.27 1.69
CA GLU A 67 2.27 10.31 1.78
C GLU A 67 2.73 9.78 3.12
N VAL A 68 3.99 9.35 3.16
CA VAL A 68 4.64 8.93 4.39
C VAL A 68 4.70 10.13 5.34
N ASP A 69 4.47 9.88 6.63
CA ASP A 69 4.58 10.91 7.65
C ASP A 69 6.07 11.22 7.87
N ARG A 70 6.52 12.35 7.33
CA ARG A 70 7.93 12.71 7.38
C ARG A 70 8.43 13.09 8.76
N GLU A 71 7.53 13.50 9.63
CA GLU A 71 7.94 13.81 10.99
C GLU A 71 8.27 12.54 11.76
N LYS A 72 7.48 11.51 11.51
CA LYS A 72 7.67 10.24 12.20
C LYS A 72 8.76 9.38 11.56
N TYR A 73 8.90 9.50 10.24
CA TYR A 73 9.84 8.67 9.46
C TYR A 73 10.68 9.54 8.54
N PRO A 74 11.54 10.40 9.11
CA PRO A 74 12.29 11.35 8.26
C PRO A 74 13.31 10.66 7.35
N GLN A 75 13.74 9.43 7.66
CA GLN A 75 14.76 8.74 6.90
C GLN A 75 14.21 7.96 5.72
N ILE A 76 12.88 7.82 5.62
CA ILE A 76 12.27 7.03 4.54
C ILE A 76 12.37 7.80 3.23
N ARG A 77 12.81 7.11 2.18
CA ARG A 77 12.94 7.71 0.85
C ARG A 77 11.64 7.65 0.06
N GLN A 78 10.85 6.60 0.26
CA GLN A 78 9.60 6.43 -0.44
C GLN A 78 8.66 7.57 -0.08
N LYS A 79 8.02 8.17 -1.08
CA LYS A 79 7.17 9.33 -0.86
C LYS A 79 5.82 8.95 -0.30
N TYR A 80 5.21 7.92 -0.86
CA TYR A 80 3.86 7.50 -0.47
C TYR A 80 3.92 6.25 0.38
N ARG A 81 2.89 6.04 1.18
CA ARG A 81 2.83 4.85 2.04
C ARG A 81 2.93 3.57 1.23
N PHE A 82 2.28 3.55 0.06
CA PHE A 82 2.31 2.41 -0.84
C PHE A 82 2.68 2.90 -2.23
N GLU A 83 3.63 2.24 -2.87
CA GLU A 83 4.05 2.56 -4.23
C GLU A 83 4.21 1.26 -5.00
N LYS A 84 4.05 1.31 -6.31
CA LYS A 84 4.18 0.11 -7.13
C LYS A 84 5.56 -0.48 -7.00
N TYR A 85 5.61 -1.80 -6.92
CA TYR A 85 6.85 -2.53 -6.77
C TYR A 85 7.23 -3.16 -8.10
N GLY A 86 8.52 -3.04 -8.44
CA GLY A 86 8.99 -3.63 -9.67
C GLY A 86 8.58 -2.88 -10.92
N GLU A 87 8.02 -1.73 -10.77
CA GLU A 87 7.60 -0.88 -11.89
C GLU A 87 8.81 -0.26 -12.56
N LYS A 88 8.79 -0.20 -13.85
CA LYS A 88 9.90 0.39 -14.61
C LYS A 88 9.53 1.72 -15.20
#